data_f9d344106facb0f8b54f65cf709fe8cf
#
_entry.id   f9d344106facb0f8b54f65cf709fe8cf
#
_cell.length_a   1.000
_cell.length_b   1.000
_cell.length_c   1.000
_cell.angle_alpha   90.00
_cell.angle_beta   90.00
_cell.angle_gamma   90.00
#
_symmetry.space_group_name_H-M   'P 1'
#
loop_
_entity.id
_entity.type
_entity.pdbx_description
1 polymer ?
#
loop_
_entity_poly.entity_id
_entity_poly.type
_entity_poly.pdbx_seq_one_letter_code
_entity_poly.pdbx_strand_id
1 'polypeptide(L)'
;MTVKREKDRLIVDVHGMRVADAQFRLQTLLASCGADIRAICVIHGCNSGQALRDMVRSLTSPRLEKVCPDFFNDGQTILYLRQVKK
;
A
#
# COMPACT_ATOMS: atom_id res chain seq x y z
N MET A 1 -3.68 11.50 3.94
CA MET A 1 -3.74 10.03 3.85
C MET A 1 -4.69 9.50 4.92
N THR A 2 -5.57 8.62 4.54
CA THR A 2 -6.50 7.99 5.47
C THR A 2 -6.10 6.53 5.66
N VAL A 3 -6.03 6.08 6.90
CA VAL A 3 -5.66 4.69 7.22
C VAL A 3 -6.77 4.07 8.05
N LYS A 4 -7.25 2.92 7.62
CA LYS A 4 -8.27 2.16 8.34
C LYS A 4 -7.78 0.73 8.52
N ARG A 5 -8.01 0.16 9.70
CA ARG A 5 -7.65 -1.23 9.97
C ARG A 5 -8.88 -2.12 9.88
N GLU A 6 -8.75 -3.25 9.17
CA GLU A 6 -9.74 -4.32 9.14
C GLU A 6 -9.03 -5.64 9.41
N LYS A 7 -9.15 -6.17 10.61
CA LYS A 7 -8.51 -7.41 11.04
C LYS A 7 -6.98 -7.32 10.89
N ASP A 8 -6.39 -8.13 10.01
CA ASP A 8 -4.95 -8.15 9.73
C ASP A 8 -4.58 -7.34 8.49
N ARG A 9 -5.47 -6.47 8.03
CA ARG A 9 -5.30 -5.68 6.82
C ARG A 9 -5.44 -4.20 7.13
N LEU A 10 -4.61 -3.38 6.50
CA LEU A 10 -4.78 -1.93 6.49
C LEU A 10 -5.33 -1.50 5.14
N ILE A 11 -6.25 -0.54 5.17
CA ILE A 11 -6.76 0.11 3.96
C ILE A 11 -6.27 1.55 4.01
N VAL A 12 -5.47 1.93 3.02
CA VAL A 12 -4.78 3.21 3.00
C VAL A 12 -5.18 3.96 1.73
N ASP A 13 -5.77 5.13 1.90
CA ASP A 13 -6.21 5.95 0.77
C ASP A 13 -5.20 7.08 0.56
N VAL A 14 -4.56 7.07 -0.61
CA VAL A 14 -3.59 8.09 -1.01
C VAL A 14 -4.01 8.82 -2.29
N HIS A 15 -5.24 8.61 -2.77
CA HIS A 15 -5.67 9.25 -4.01
C HIS A 15 -5.58 10.77 -3.87
N GLY A 16 -5.19 11.44 -4.94
CA GLY A 16 -5.03 12.89 -4.93
C GLY A 16 -3.77 13.41 -4.25
N MET A 17 -2.98 12.56 -3.62
CA MET A 17 -1.71 12.98 -3.01
C MET A 17 -0.62 13.14 -4.05
N ARG A 18 0.38 13.96 -3.72
CA ARG A 18 1.61 14.01 -4.52
C ARG A 18 2.34 12.69 -4.39
N VAL A 19 2.96 12.25 -5.48
CA VAL A 19 3.67 10.96 -5.51
C VAL A 19 4.73 10.88 -4.41
N ALA A 20 5.54 11.93 -4.24
CA ALA A 20 6.60 11.92 -3.24
C ALA A 20 6.04 11.82 -1.82
N ASP A 21 4.95 12.52 -1.53
CA ASP A 21 4.32 12.49 -0.21
C ASP A 21 3.72 11.13 0.09
N ALA A 22 3.02 10.56 -0.88
CA ALA A 22 2.43 9.23 -0.74
C ALA A 22 3.51 8.18 -0.57
N GLN A 23 4.59 8.27 -1.34
CA GLN A 23 5.71 7.34 -1.24
C GLN A 23 6.34 7.37 0.14
N PHE A 24 6.61 8.55 0.66
CA PHE A 24 7.20 8.71 1.99
C PHE A 24 6.30 8.08 3.05
N ARG A 25 5.02 8.36 3.00
CA ARG A 25 4.09 7.84 4.01
C ARG A 25 3.91 6.34 3.91
N LEU A 26 3.86 5.79 2.71
CA LEU A 26 3.75 4.35 2.53
C LEU A 26 5.02 3.63 2.98
N GLN A 27 6.20 4.18 2.69
CA GLN A 27 7.46 3.61 3.16
C GLN A 27 7.53 3.62 4.69
N THR A 28 7.11 4.71 5.31
CA THR A 28 7.06 4.82 6.76
C THR A 28 6.11 3.77 7.35
N LEU A 29 4.94 3.61 6.74
CA LEU A 29 3.95 2.64 7.19
C LEU A 29 4.49 1.21 7.05
N LEU A 30 5.13 0.90 5.93
CA LEU A 30 5.74 -0.42 5.73
C LEU A 30 6.79 -0.73 6.79
N ALA A 31 7.56 0.28 7.20
CA ALA A 31 8.60 0.10 8.20
C ALA A 31 8.04 -0.02 9.61
N SER A 32 6.89 0.58 9.90
CA SER A 32 6.41 0.76 11.27
C SER A 32 5.16 -0.05 11.62
N CYS A 33 4.42 -0.59 10.64
CA CYS A 33 3.22 -1.36 10.97
C CYS A 33 3.58 -2.65 11.68
N GLY A 34 2.66 -3.14 12.54
CA GLY A 34 2.91 -4.30 13.36
C GLY A 34 3.07 -5.59 12.57
N ALA A 35 3.66 -6.60 13.20
CA ALA A 35 3.86 -7.91 12.58
C ALA A 35 2.54 -8.65 12.37
N ASP A 36 1.47 -8.20 13.00
CA ASP A 36 0.12 -8.75 12.83
C ASP A 36 -0.58 -8.26 11.56
N ILE A 37 -0.02 -7.28 10.87
CA ILE A 37 -0.56 -6.80 9.60
C ILE A 37 0.00 -7.65 8.46
N ARG A 38 -0.90 -8.26 7.68
CA ARG A 38 -0.52 -9.16 6.59
C ARG A 38 -0.62 -8.51 5.22
N ALA A 39 -1.45 -7.48 5.08
CA ALA A 39 -1.66 -6.83 3.79
C ALA A 39 -2.01 -5.38 3.96
N ILE A 40 -1.63 -4.56 2.99
CA ILE A 40 -2.04 -3.16 2.90
C ILE A 40 -2.71 -2.97 1.55
N CYS A 41 -3.99 -2.61 1.58
CA CYS A 41 -4.73 -2.25 0.37
C CYS A 41 -4.59 -0.76 0.15
N VAL A 42 -3.89 -0.38 -0.92
CA VAL A 42 -3.62 1.03 -1.22
C VAL A 42 -4.60 1.51 -2.29
N ILE A 43 -5.39 2.51 -1.95
CA ILE A 43 -6.32 3.15 -2.87
C ILE A 43 -5.62 4.36 -3.48
N HIS A 44 -5.19 4.24 -4.73
CA HIS A 44 -4.47 5.31 -5.43
C HIS A 44 -5.35 6.03 -6.46
N GLY A 45 -6.52 5.48 -6.77
CA GLY A 45 -7.40 6.03 -7.77
C GLY A 45 -7.03 5.60 -9.18
N CYS A 46 -7.98 5.74 -10.09
CA CYS A 46 -7.77 5.35 -11.49
C CYS A 46 -7.88 6.51 -12.47
N ASN A 47 -8.41 7.66 -12.03
CA ASN A 47 -8.71 8.79 -12.93
C ASN A 47 -7.67 9.90 -12.87
N SER A 48 -6.79 9.91 -11.90
CA SER A 48 -5.84 11.01 -11.67
C SER A 48 -4.46 10.75 -12.25
N GLY A 49 -4.37 9.89 -13.26
CA GLY A 49 -3.11 9.53 -13.89
C GLY A 49 -2.52 8.28 -13.28
N GLN A 50 -1.38 7.88 -13.82
CA GLN A 50 -0.77 6.60 -13.50
C GLN A 50 0.39 6.72 -12.52
N ALA A 51 0.79 7.95 -12.17
CA ALA A 51 2.01 8.16 -11.38
C ALA A 51 1.91 7.55 -9.98
N LEU A 52 0.77 7.74 -9.29
CA LEU A 52 0.56 7.14 -7.97
C LEU A 52 0.54 5.62 -8.06
N ARG A 53 -0.19 5.08 -9.03
CA ARG A 53 -0.26 3.64 -9.23
C ARG A 53 1.12 3.06 -9.48
N ASP A 54 1.87 3.66 -10.37
CA ASP A 54 3.20 3.17 -10.75
C ASP A 54 4.15 3.24 -9.56
N MET A 55 4.07 4.31 -8.76
CA MET A 55 4.87 4.43 -7.55
C MET A 55 4.52 3.32 -6.55
N VAL A 56 3.22 3.10 -6.30
CA VAL A 56 2.79 2.05 -5.36
C VAL A 56 3.27 0.68 -5.81
N ARG A 57 3.15 0.39 -7.11
CA ARG A 57 3.54 -0.91 -7.67
C ARG A 57 5.06 -1.10 -7.73
N SER A 58 5.83 -0.04 -7.57
CA SER A 58 7.29 -0.12 -7.57
C SER A 58 7.91 0.01 -6.18
N LEU A 59 7.10 0.05 -5.13
CA LEU A 59 7.59 0.12 -3.75
C LEU A 59 8.43 -1.11 -3.41
N THR A 60 9.51 -0.89 -2.66
CA THR A 60 10.36 -1.95 -2.15
C THR A 60 10.53 -1.79 -0.66
N SER A 61 10.57 -2.91 0.06
CA SER A 61 10.79 -2.93 1.50
C SER A 61 11.17 -4.34 1.91
N PRO A 62 12.02 -4.52 2.94
CA PRO A 62 12.27 -5.85 3.48
C PRO A 62 11.01 -6.56 3.98
N ARG A 63 9.97 -5.80 4.31
CA ARG A 63 8.70 -6.35 4.78
C ARG A 63 7.73 -6.69 3.65
N LEU A 64 8.00 -6.24 2.44
CA LEU A 64 7.10 -6.41 1.31
C LEU A 64 7.43 -7.73 0.60
N GLU A 65 6.46 -8.65 0.56
CA GLU A 65 6.65 -9.93 -0.11
C GLU A 65 6.24 -9.88 -1.56
N LYS A 66 5.06 -9.30 -1.84
CA LYS A 66 4.66 -9.13 -3.22
C LYS A 66 3.64 -8.01 -3.37
N VAL A 67 3.53 -7.49 -4.58
CA VAL A 67 2.61 -6.43 -4.96
C VAL A 67 1.65 -6.99 -6.00
N CYS A 68 0.34 -6.87 -5.73
CA CYS A 68 -0.69 -7.39 -6.63
C CYS A 68 -1.70 -6.32 -6.97
N PRO A 69 -1.99 -6.09 -8.27
CA PRO A 69 -3.15 -5.29 -8.64
C PRO A 69 -4.43 -5.95 -8.13
N ASP A 70 -5.42 -5.13 -7.79
CA ASP A 70 -6.73 -5.64 -7.45
C ASP A 70 -7.51 -5.93 -8.73
N PHE A 71 -7.92 -7.17 -8.94
CA PHE A 71 -8.64 -7.57 -10.14
C PHE A 71 -9.98 -6.85 -10.32
N PHE A 72 -10.61 -6.47 -9.21
CA PHE A 72 -11.96 -5.91 -9.24
C PHE A 72 -11.96 -4.39 -9.17
N ASN A 73 -10.81 -3.76 -8.95
CA ASN A 73 -10.73 -2.33 -8.78
C ASN A 73 -9.39 -1.80 -9.26
N ASP A 74 -9.39 -1.17 -10.43
CA ASP A 74 -8.17 -0.61 -11.03
C ASP A 74 -7.56 0.51 -10.21
N GLY A 75 -8.32 1.10 -9.29
CA GLY A 75 -7.83 2.16 -8.41
C GLY A 75 -7.13 1.67 -7.17
N GLN A 76 -6.89 0.37 -7.04
CA GLN A 76 -6.30 -0.22 -5.84
C GLN A 76 -5.17 -1.18 -6.18
N THR A 77 -4.19 -1.26 -5.27
CA THR A 77 -3.10 -2.22 -5.33
C THR A 77 -2.91 -2.82 -3.94
N ILE A 78 -2.70 -4.12 -3.86
CA ILE A 78 -2.55 -4.81 -2.59
C ILE A 78 -1.09 -5.13 -2.37
N LEU A 79 -0.57 -4.69 -1.22
CA LEU A 79 0.80 -4.98 -0.78
C LEU A 79 0.74 -6.11 0.24
N TYR A 80 1.28 -7.27 -0.11
CA TYR A 80 1.35 -8.40 0.82
C TYR A 80 2.66 -8.35 1.58
N LEU A 81 2.57 -8.45 2.91
CA LEU A 81 3.73 -8.32 3.78
C LEU A 81 4.29 -9.68 4.14
N ARG A 82 5.61 -9.73 4.33
CA ARG A 82 6.28 -10.92 4.80
C ARG A 82 5.82 -11.24 6.21
N GLN A 83 5.56 -12.51 6.48
CA GLN A 83 5.25 -12.96 7.81
C GLN A 83 6.53 -13.26 8.56
N VAL A 84 6.61 -12.73 9.79
CA VAL A 84 7.73 -13.02 10.66
C VAL A 84 7.46 -14.35 11.35
N LYS A 85 8.30 -15.33 11.07
CA LYS A 85 8.27 -16.60 11.80
C LYS A 85 9.17 -16.49 13.01
N LYS A 86 8.61 -16.84 14.13
CA LYS A 86 9.41 -16.96 15.35
C LYS A 86 9.99 -18.36 15.45
#